data_013463eb60e4244ede139b4a7c859235
#
_entry.id   013463eb60e4244ede139b4a7c859235
#
_cell.length_a   1.000
_cell.length_b   1.000
_cell.length_c   1.000
_cell.angle_alpha   90.00
_cell.angle_beta   90.00
_cell.angle_gamma   90.00
#
_symmetry.space_group_name_H-M   'P 1'
#
loop_
_entity.id
_entity.type
_entity.pdbx_description
1 polymer ?
#
loop_
_entity_poly.entity_id
_entity_poly.type
_entity_poly.pdbx_seq_one_letter_code
_entity_poly.pdbx_strand_id
1 'polypeptide(L)'
;MPRDDSTVRRSEPAANPIDWPAELDRHGRWLRTVALARVGEAAAADDVLQDVSMTALEKGHQLRDPTRIAGWLYRLVVVAALQYRRRQGRRRKLLDRYADRLPSTDGAVREPEPLGWLLADERKAMVRQALETLPPRDAEIMLLKYTEDWSYQQLAEHLGLSISAVEARLHRARQKMRQALQRIDPSLKSGRR
;
A
#
# COMPACT_ATOMS: atom_id res chain seq x y z
N MET A 1 -61.54 27.93 6.04
CA MET A 1 -60.10 28.06 5.77
C MET A 1 -59.39 26.88 6.40
N PRO A 2 -59.07 25.77 5.69
CA PRO A 2 -58.25 24.70 6.21
C PRO A 2 -56.80 25.09 6.07
N ARG A 3 -56.02 24.85 7.13
CA ARG A 3 -54.56 25.04 7.16
C ARG A 3 -53.92 23.89 6.45
N ASP A 4 -53.18 24.20 5.40
CA ASP A 4 -52.34 23.28 4.63
C ASP A 4 -51.10 22.96 5.47
N ASP A 5 -51.09 21.80 6.10
CA ASP A 5 -49.98 21.29 6.89
C ASP A 5 -49.07 20.45 5.96
N SER A 6 -48.34 21.20 5.11
CA SER A 6 -47.31 20.60 4.23
C SER A 6 -46.16 20.11 5.08
N THR A 7 -46.33 18.93 5.67
CA THR A 7 -45.25 18.18 6.32
C THR A 7 -44.13 17.91 5.30
N VAL A 8 -43.10 18.73 5.34
CA VAL A 8 -41.86 18.50 4.62
C VAL A 8 -41.27 17.17 5.14
N ARG A 9 -41.52 16.11 4.41
CA ARG A 9 -40.85 14.85 4.56
C ARG A 9 -39.36 15.11 4.30
N ARG A 10 -38.58 15.26 5.36
CA ARG A 10 -37.13 15.11 5.29
C ARG A 10 -36.85 13.72 4.73
N SER A 11 -36.37 13.68 3.50
CA SER A 11 -35.86 12.45 2.91
C SER A 11 -34.73 11.96 3.81
N GLU A 12 -35.01 10.90 4.56
CA GLU A 12 -33.95 10.17 5.25
C GLU A 12 -32.91 9.77 4.18
N PRO A 13 -31.61 9.98 4.43
CA PRO A 13 -30.58 9.52 3.51
C PRO A 13 -30.76 8.02 3.37
N ALA A 14 -31.02 7.57 2.13
CA ALA A 14 -31.15 6.15 1.81
C ALA A 14 -29.98 5.40 2.44
N ALA A 15 -30.30 4.43 3.31
CA ALA A 15 -29.32 3.61 3.98
C ALA A 15 -28.33 3.08 2.93
N ASN A 16 -27.03 3.29 3.17
CA ASN A 16 -25.99 2.81 2.27
C ASN A 16 -26.06 1.27 2.23
N PRO A 17 -26.35 0.64 1.08
CA PRO A 17 -26.49 -0.81 0.98
C PRO A 17 -25.17 -1.56 1.18
N ILE A 18 -24.04 -0.85 1.30
CA ILE A 18 -22.69 -1.42 1.42
C ILE A 18 -22.35 -1.62 2.89
N ASP A 19 -22.07 -2.87 3.25
CA ASP A 19 -21.49 -3.23 4.56
C ASP A 19 -19.99 -2.93 4.56
N TRP A 20 -19.64 -1.72 4.94
CA TRP A 20 -18.26 -1.25 4.94
C TRP A 20 -17.31 -2.07 5.83
N PRO A 21 -17.69 -2.47 7.06
CA PRO A 21 -16.87 -3.38 7.86
C PRO A 21 -16.53 -4.68 7.13
N ALA A 22 -17.51 -5.35 6.56
CA ALA A 22 -17.30 -6.59 5.81
C ALA A 22 -16.47 -6.38 4.55
N GLU A 23 -16.67 -5.28 3.81
CA GLU A 23 -15.87 -4.96 2.62
C GLU A 23 -14.43 -4.58 2.96
N LEU A 24 -14.20 -3.89 4.07
CA LEU A 24 -12.86 -3.55 4.54
C LEU A 24 -12.09 -4.81 4.99
N ASP A 25 -12.76 -5.74 5.68
CA ASP A 25 -12.16 -7.03 6.04
C ASP A 25 -11.81 -7.85 4.78
N ARG A 26 -12.77 -7.98 3.86
CA ARG A 26 -12.59 -8.71 2.60
C ARG A 26 -11.42 -8.19 1.76
N HIS A 27 -11.21 -6.89 1.73
CA HIS A 27 -10.20 -6.23 0.92
C HIS A 27 -8.91 -5.92 1.69
N GLY A 28 -8.91 -6.03 3.02
CA GLY A 28 -7.84 -5.57 3.92
C GLY A 28 -6.46 -6.10 3.57
N ARG A 29 -6.35 -7.38 3.23
CA ARG A 29 -5.07 -8.03 2.90
C ARG A 29 -4.35 -7.33 1.74
N TRP A 30 -4.99 -7.22 0.57
CA TRP A 30 -4.33 -6.61 -0.58
C TRP A 30 -4.22 -5.09 -0.47
N LEU A 31 -5.15 -4.41 0.23
CA LEU A 31 -5.03 -2.98 0.54
C LEU A 31 -3.76 -2.72 1.36
N ARG A 32 -3.49 -3.59 2.36
CA ARG A 32 -2.26 -3.52 3.14
C ARG A 32 -1.01 -3.71 2.28
N THR A 33 -1.05 -4.64 1.34
CA THR A 33 0.04 -4.87 0.38
C THR A 33 0.31 -3.64 -0.47
N VAL A 34 -0.74 -2.97 -0.96
CA VAL A 34 -0.63 -1.70 -1.70
C VAL A 34 -0.06 -0.58 -0.83
N ALA A 35 -0.55 -0.43 0.40
CA ALA A 35 -0.05 0.55 1.35
C ALA A 35 1.45 0.32 1.62
N LEU A 36 1.84 -0.92 1.97
CA LEU A 36 3.21 -1.30 2.25
C LEU A 36 4.16 -1.01 1.07
N ALA A 37 3.75 -1.35 -0.16
CA ALA A 37 4.52 -1.05 -1.37
C ALA A 37 4.77 0.46 -1.56
N ARG A 38 3.90 1.29 -1.04
CA ARG A 38 3.96 2.75 -1.22
C ARG A 38 4.68 3.48 -0.11
N VAL A 39 4.58 3.01 1.14
CA VAL A 39 5.19 3.67 2.30
C VAL A 39 6.48 3.00 2.76
N GLY A 40 6.69 1.71 2.44
CA GLY A 40 7.93 0.96 2.71
C GLY A 40 8.04 0.39 4.13
N GLU A 41 7.14 0.73 5.04
CA GLU A 41 7.17 0.35 6.45
C GLU A 41 5.84 -0.22 6.91
N ALA A 42 5.87 -1.32 7.69
CA ALA A 42 4.65 -2.02 8.09
C ALA A 42 3.75 -1.16 8.99
N ALA A 43 4.32 -0.49 9.99
CA ALA A 43 3.58 0.40 10.88
C ALA A 43 2.92 1.55 10.10
N ALA A 44 3.65 2.16 9.18
CA ALA A 44 3.12 3.20 8.30
C ALA A 44 2.00 2.69 7.38
N ALA A 45 2.08 1.43 6.92
CA ALA A 45 1.02 0.82 6.13
C ALA A 45 -0.26 0.62 6.95
N ASP A 46 -0.12 0.23 8.22
CA ASP A 46 -1.25 0.06 9.12
C ASP A 46 -1.92 1.41 9.46
N ASP A 47 -1.14 2.48 9.66
CA ASP A 47 -1.66 3.86 9.81
C ASP A 47 -2.45 4.31 8.57
N VAL A 48 -1.90 4.05 7.37
CA VAL A 48 -2.57 4.35 6.11
C VAL A 48 -3.89 3.61 5.98
N LEU A 49 -3.94 2.32 6.37
CA LEU A 49 -5.18 1.55 6.32
C LEU A 49 -6.22 2.05 7.32
N GLN A 50 -5.80 2.49 8.49
CA GLN A 50 -6.70 3.10 9.47
C GLN A 50 -7.33 4.38 8.90
N ASP A 51 -6.53 5.28 8.30
CA ASP A 51 -7.02 6.49 7.63
C ASP A 51 -8.02 6.13 6.51
N VAL A 52 -7.74 5.08 5.73
CA VAL A 52 -8.62 4.59 4.65
C VAL A 52 -9.93 4.04 5.21
N SER A 53 -9.88 3.25 6.28
CA SER A 53 -11.08 2.68 6.91
C SER A 53 -11.98 3.78 7.45
N MET A 54 -11.43 4.77 8.14
CA MET A 54 -12.18 5.93 8.60
C MET A 54 -12.83 6.68 7.44
N THR A 55 -12.06 6.95 6.38
CA THR A 55 -12.58 7.63 5.17
C THR A 55 -13.69 6.81 4.48
N ALA A 56 -13.56 5.48 4.46
CA ALA A 56 -14.56 4.59 3.87
C ALA A 56 -15.88 4.62 4.67
N LEU A 57 -15.81 4.61 5.99
CA LEU A 57 -16.98 4.73 6.85
C LEU A 57 -17.65 6.11 6.72
N GLU A 58 -16.87 7.18 6.65
CA GLU A 58 -17.40 8.54 6.56
C GLU A 58 -18.00 8.86 5.18
N LYS A 59 -17.30 8.50 4.09
CA LYS A 59 -17.62 8.92 2.72
C LYS A 59 -18.18 7.80 1.85
N GLY A 60 -18.27 6.60 2.36
CA GLY A 60 -18.72 5.43 1.61
C GLY A 60 -20.16 5.55 1.10
N HIS A 61 -21.00 6.35 1.76
CA HIS A 61 -22.35 6.68 1.30
C HIS A 61 -22.40 7.35 -0.09
N GLN A 62 -21.29 7.92 -0.55
CA GLN A 62 -21.16 8.52 -1.87
C GLN A 62 -20.98 7.48 -2.98
N LEU A 63 -20.56 6.25 -2.63
CA LEU A 63 -20.40 5.15 -3.59
C LEU A 63 -21.71 4.42 -3.73
N ARG A 64 -22.35 4.61 -4.88
CA ARG A 64 -23.67 3.99 -5.19
C ARG A 64 -23.54 2.62 -5.85
N ASP A 65 -22.41 2.33 -6.48
CA ASP A 65 -22.18 1.12 -7.28
C ASP A 65 -21.22 0.17 -6.53
N PRO A 66 -21.73 -0.94 -5.96
CA PRO A 66 -20.92 -1.92 -5.25
C PRO A 66 -19.78 -2.53 -6.08
N THR A 67 -19.94 -2.59 -7.41
CA THR A 67 -18.89 -3.14 -8.29
C THR A 67 -17.62 -2.29 -8.31
N ARG A 68 -17.71 -1.05 -7.85
CA ARG A 68 -16.59 -0.09 -7.80
C ARG A 68 -15.89 -0.02 -6.45
N ILE A 69 -16.31 -0.81 -5.45
CA ILE A 69 -15.74 -0.77 -4.10
C ILE A 69 -14.22 -0.98 -4.13
N ALA A 70 -13.74 -2.04 -4.75
CA ALA A 70 -12.31 -2.35 -4.82
C ALA A 70 -11.49 -1.23 -5.48
N GLY A 71 -11.94 -0.70 -6.60
CA GLY A 71 -11.28 0.42 -7.29
C GLY A 71 -11.34 1.74 -6.51
N TRP A 72 -12.38 1.95 -5.74
CA TRP A 72 -12.53 3.12 -4.88
C TRP A 72 -11.60 3.02 -3.66
N LEU A 73 -11.58 1.89 -2.95
CA LEU A 73 -10.68 1.61 -1.85
C LEU A 73 -9.20 1.70 -2.28
N TYR A 74 -8.87 1.17 -3.45
CA TYR A 74 -7.54 1.32 -4.03
C TYR A 74 -7.12 2.79 -4.14
N ARG A 75 -8.00 3.65 -4.69
CA ARG A 75 -7.71 5.08 -4.81
C ARG A 75 -7.52 5.75 -3.45
N LEU A 76 -8.31 5.38 -2.45
CA LEU A 76 -8.13 5.88 -1.09
C LEU A 76 -6.75 5.55 -0.54
N VAL A 77 -6.32 4.27 -0.65
CA VAL A 77 -4.98 3.86 -0.20
C VAL A 77 -3.89 4.64 -0.92
N VAL A 78 -4.00 4.80 -2.25
CA VAL A 78 -3.02 5.56 -3.05
C VAL A 78 -2.90 7.01 -2.56
N VAL A 79 -4.03 7.66 -2.31
CA VAL A 79 -4.07 9.06 -1.84
C VAL A 79 -3.54 9.16 -0.41
N ALA A 80 -3.98 8.29 0.50
CA ALA A 80 -3.55 8.27 1.89
C ALA A 80 -2.03 8.03 2.00
N ALA A 81 -1.50 7.04 1.28
CA ALA A 81 -0.06 6.76 1.25
C ALA A 81 0.76 7.95 0.70
N LEU A 82 0.25 8.64 -0.33
CA LEU A 82 0.90 9.85 -0.84
C LEU A 82 0.91 10.98 0.18
N GLN A 83 -0.20 11.17 0.89
CA GLN A 83 -0.30 12.17 1.97
C GLN A 83 0.64 11.82 3.14
N TYR A 84 0.70 10.56 3.55
CA TYR A 84 1.62 10.06 4.57
C TYR A 84 3.07 10.41 4.21
N ARG A 85 3.52 10.05 3.01
CA ARG A 85 4.88 10.35 2.53
C ARG A 85 5.18 11.86 2.51
N ARG A 86 4.22 12.69 2.13
CA ARG A 86 4.37 14.15 2.15
C ARG A 86 4.50 14.68 3.59
N ARG A 87 3.74 14.12 4.55
CA ARG A 87 3.85 14.48 5.98
C ARG A 87 5.22 14.08 6.52
N GLN A 88 5.70 12.87 6.24
CA GLN A 88 7.01 12.38 6.66
C GLN A 88 8.16 13.20 6.05
N GLY A 89 8.09 13.52 4.76
CA GLY A 89 9.07 14.37 4.11
C GLY A 89 9.17 15.78 4.74
N ARG A 90 8.04 16.37 5.15
CA ARG A 90 8.03 17.64 5.89
C ARG A 90 8.62 17.50 7.29
N ARG A 91 8.26 16.41 8.02
CA ARG A 91 8.78 16.12 9.35
C ARG A 91 10.30 15.92 9.31
N ARG A 92 10.80 15.15 8.34
CA ARG A 92 12.23 14.93 8.15
C ARG A 92 12.97 16.24 7.88
N LYS A 93 12.50 17.08 6.95
CA LYS A 93 13.07 18.40 6.69
C LYS A 93 13.05 19.31 7.90
N LEU A 94 12.05 19.19 8.77
CA LEU A 94 11.98 19.93 10.01
C LEU A 94 13.01 19.41 11.01
N LEU A 95 13.10 18.10 11.18
CA LEU A 95 14.08 17.44 12.06
C LEU A 95 15.52 17.71 11.58
N ASP A 96 15.79 17.65 10.28
CA ASP A 96 17.11 17.97 9.72
C ASP A 96 17.53 19.42 10.06
N ARG A 97 16.60 20.37 10.08
CA ARG A 97 16.86 21.75 10.53
C ARG A 97 17.13 21.86 12.02
N TYR A 98 16.64 20.92 12.83
CA TYR A 98 16.91 20.86 14.27
C TYR A 98 18.09 19.94 14.61
N ALA A 99 18.38 18.91 13.80
CA ALA A 99 19.46 17.93 14.00
C ALA A 99 20.87 18.53 13.85
N ASP A 100 21.02 19.65 13.13
CA ASP A 100 22.27 20.43 13.14
C ASP A 100 22.64 20.94 14.54
N ARG A 101 21.85 20.65 15.57
CA ARG A 101 22.05 21.13 16.96
C ARG A 101 22.18 20.02 18.01
N LEU A 102 22.11 18.70 17.66
CA LEU A 102 22.19 17.60 18.64
C LEU A 102 22.97 16.40 18.09
N PRO A 103 23.83 15.74 18.88
CA PRO A 103 24.59 14.55 18.45
C PRO A 103 23.67 13.33 18.34
N SER A 104 23.90 12.54 17.29
CA SER A 104 23.18 11.32 16.97
C SER A 104 23.46 10.21 17.98
N THR A 105 22.42 9.67 18.59
CA THR A 105 22.46 8.36 19.26
C THR A 105 21.71 7.36 18.39
N ASP A 106 22.47 6.56 17.69
CA ASP A 106 22.01 5.40 16.94
C ASP A 106 22.14 4.16 17.83
N GLY A 107 21.13 3.33 17.90
CA GLY A 107 21.19 2.14 18.73
C GLY A 107 19.91 1.30 18.76
N ALA A 108 19.55 0.68 17.65
CA ALA A 108 18.63 -0.46 17.69
C ALA A 108 19.43 -1.76 17.72
N VAL A 109 19.60 -2.32 18.92
CA VAL A 109 20.21 -3.63 19.15
C VAL A 109 19.21 -4.70 18.74
N ARG A 110 19.57 -5.55 17.78
CA ARG A 110 18.89 -6.80 17.46
C ARG A 110 19.59 -7.96 18.16
N GLU A 111 18.85 -8.73 18.93
CA GLU A 111 19.35 -9.99 19.52
C GLU A 111 19.48 -11.09 18.44
N PRO A 112 20.51 -11.96 18.52
CA PRO A 112 20.77 -12.99 17.51
C PRO A 112 19.97 -14.26 17.77
N GLU A 113 19.26 -14.75 16.76
CA GLU A 113 18.52 -16.01 16.73
C GLU A 113 19.20 -17.10 15.86
N PRO A 114 18.86 -18.42 16.03
CA PRO A 114 19.63 -19.57 15.50
C PRO A 114 19.75 -19.64 13.97
N LEU A 115 20.85 -20.17 13.45
CA LEU A 115 21.37 -20.07 12.08
C LEU A 115 20.38 -20.34 10.93
N GLY A 116 19.44 -21.26 11.08
CA GLY A 116 18.48 -21.58 10.00
C GLY A 116 17.38 -20.51 9.81
N TRP A 117 16.96 -19.89 10.89
CA TRP A 117 16.03 -18.77 10.91
C TRP A 117 16.72 -17.51 10.41
N LEU A 118 17.99 -17.33 10.78
CA LEU A 118 18.82 -16.21 10.35
C LEU A 118 18.94 -16.12 8.82
N LEU A 119 19.22 -17.25 8.14
CA LEU A 119 19.30 -17.29 6.68
C LEU A 119 17.96 -17.00 5.97
N ALA A 120 16.85 -17.44 6.58
CA ALA A 120 15.53 -17.10 6.05
C ALA A 120 15.20 -15.62 6.25
N ASP A 121 15.60 -15.05 7.38
CA ASP A 121 15.37 -13.64 7.69
C ASP A 121 16.32 -12.72 6.92
N GLU A 122 17.57 -13.13 6.69
CA GLU A 122 18.51 -12.43 5.80
C GLU A 122 17.97 -12.36 4.36
N ARG A 123 17.44 -13.46 3.83
CA ARG A 123 16.80 -13.47 2.49
C ARG A 123 15.59 -12.57 2.44
N LYS A 124 14.74 -12.59 3.48
CA LYS A 124 13.58 -11.69 3.58
C LYS A 124 14.03 -10.23 3.68
N ALA A 125 15.10 -9.97 4.44
CA ALA A 125 15.67 -8.63 4.58
C ALA A 125 16.22 -8.12 3.24
N MET A 126 16.97 -8.95 2.50
CA MET A 126 17.48 -8.61 1.16
C MET A 126 16.34 -8.30 0.18
N VAL A 127 15.29 -9.14 0.16
CA VAL A 127 14.12 -8.91 -0.70
C VAL A 127 13.42 -7.60 -0.32
N ARG A 128 13.26 -7.32 0.97
CA ARG A 128 12.65 -6.08 1.47
C ARG A 128 13.48 -4.87 1.05
N GLN A 129 14.77 -4.90 1.29
CA GLN A 129 15.70 -3.85 0.88
C GLN A 129 15.69 -3.63 -0.65
N ALA A 130 15.66 -4.70 -1.44
CA ALA A 130 15.55 -4.60 -2.89
C ALA A 130 14.22 -3.95 -3.32
N LEU A 131 13.10 -4.32 -2.69
CA LEU A 131 11.77 -3.72 -2.96
C LEU A 131 11.75 -2.21 -2.64
N GLU A 132 12.42 -1.77 -1.59
CA GLU A 132 12.52 -0.35 -1.21
C GLU A 132 13.21 0.52 -2.26
N THR A 133 14.11 -0.09 -3.07
CA THR A 133 14.79 0.61 -4.17
C THR A 133 13.94 0.73 -5.43
N LEU A 134 12.84 -0.01 -5.54
CA LEU A 134 11.96 0.04 -6.70
C LEU A 134 11.05 1.27 -6.65
N PRO A 135 10.67 1.83 -7.82
CA PRO A 135 9.57 2.78 -7.86
C PRO A 135 8.32 2.18 -7.23
N PRO A 136 7.54 2.94 -6.44
CA PRO A 136 6.39 2.41 -5.69
C PRO A 136 5.39 1.61 -6.53
N ARG A 137 5.15 2.03 -7.78
CA ARG A 137 4.25 1.32 -8.71
C ARG A 137 4.83 -0.01 -9.20
N ASP A 138 6.16 -0.15 -9.25
CA ASP A 138 6.82 -1.39 -9.65
C ASP A 138 6.87 -2.37 -8.47
N ALA A 139 7.11 -1.88 -7.24
CA ALA A 139 7.01 -2.66 -6.02
C ALA A 139 5.57 -3.18 -5.80
N GLU A 140 4.58 -2.32 -5.99
CA GLU A 140 3.16 -2.66 -5.86
C GLU A 140 2.74 -3.81 -6.79
N ILE A 141 3.03 -3.70 -8.09
CA ILE A 141 2.65 -4.74 -9.06
C ILE A 141 3.37 -6.07 -8.79
N MET A 142 4.62 -6.01 -8.30
CA MET A 142 5.37 -7.20 -7.88
C MET A 142 4.72 -7.87 -6.67
N LEU A 143 4.41 -7.11 -5.64
CA LEU A 143 3.78 -7.66 -4.43
C LEU A 143 2.38 -8.22 -4.72
N LEU A 144 1.53 -7.49 -5.47
CA LEU A 144 0.22 -7.99 -5.86
C LEU A 144 0.32 -9.29 -6.68
N LYS A 145 1.29 -9.39 -7.58
CA LYS A 145 1.48 -10.61 -8.40
C LYS A 145 2.00 -11.79 -7.59
N TYR A 146 2.99 -11.59 -6.71
CA TYR A 146 3.74 -12.70 -6.10
C TYR A 146 3.37 -12.98 -4.64
N THR A 147 2.75 -12.02 -3.94
CA THR A 147 2.30 -12.21 -2.56
C THR A 147 0.80 -12.47 -2.48
N GLU A 148 0.01 -11.81 -3.34
CA GLU A 148 -1.44 -11.95 -3.41
C GLU A 148 -1.90 -12.86 -4.55
N ASP A 149 -0.98 -13.34 -5.37
CA ASP A 149 -1.18 -14.24 -6.52
C ASP A 149 -2.21 -13.76 -7.55
N TRP A 150 -2.28 -12.43 -7.76
CA TRP A 150 -3.22 -11.85 -8.71
C TRP A 150 -2.90 -12.22 -10.15
N SER A 151 -3.95 -12.52 -10.92
CA SER A 151 -3.84 -12.69 -12.37
C SER A 151 -3.51 -11.38 -13.08
N TYR A 152 -3.01 -11.45 -14.32
CA TYR A 152 -2.78 -10.25 -15.13
C TYR A 152 -4.05 -9.45 -15.37
N GLN A 153 -5.20 -10.12 -15.46
CA GLN A 153 -6.50 -9.48 -15.63
C GLN A 153 -6.90 -8.70 -14.38
N GLN A 154 -6.78 -9.29 -13.19
CA GLN A 154 -7.03 -8.60 -11.93
C GLN A 154 -6.13 -7.37 -11.75
N LEU A 155 -4.83 -7.51 -12.09
CA LEU A 155 -3.90 -6.39 -12.07
C LEU A 155 -4.32 -5.28 -13.05
N ALA A 156 -4.74 -5.64 -14.26
CA ALA A 156 -5.19 -4.71 -15.28
C ALA A 156 -6.41 -3.91 -14.82
N GLU A 157 -7.42 -4.60 -14.30
CA GLU A 157 -8.64 -3.99 -13.79
C GLU A 157 -8.38 -3.02 -12.63
N HIS A 158 -7.60 -3.45 -11.62
CA HIS A 158 -7.35 -2.64 -10.44
C HIS A 158 -6.42 -1.46 -10.70
N LEU A 159 -5.42 -1.64 -11.56
CA LEU A 159 -4.45 -0.59 -11.88
C LEU A 159 -4.93 0.35 -13.01
N GLY A 160 -6.05 0.03 -13.66
CA GLY A 160 -6.58 0.77 -14.81
C GLY A 160 -5.63 0.72 -16.01
N LEU A 161 -5.02 -0.45 -16.27
CA LEU A 161 -4.05 -0.69 -17.33
C LEU A 161 -4.56 -1.75 -18.31
N SER A 162 -3.99 -1.79 -19.52
CA SER A 162 -4.16 -2.95 -20.40
C SER A 162 -3.32 -4.14 -19.90
N ILE A 163 -3.69 -5.36 -20.26
CA ILE A 163 -2.94 -6.58 -19.92
C ILE A 163 -1.51 -6.48 -20.42
N SER A 164 -1.30 -6.01 -21.66
CA SER A 164 0.04 -5.81 -22.23
C SER A 164 0.87 -4.78 -21.44
N ALA A 165 0.24 -3.73 -20.94
CA ALA A 165 0.92 -2.74 -20.08
C ALA A 165 1.31 -3.35 -18.72
N VAL A 166 0.49 -4.24 -18.15
CA VAL A 166 0.80 -5.00 -16.93
C VAL A 166 2.00 -5.91 -17.16
N GLU A 167 2.01 -6.69 -18.26
CA GLU A 167 3.13 -7.57 -18.63
C GLU A 167 4.44 -6.80 -18.79
N ALA A 168 4.41 -5.71 -19.55
CA ALA A 168 5.57 -4.86 -19.77
C ALA A 168 6.09 -4.24 -18.48
N ARG A 169 5.18 -3.83 -17.58
CA ARG A 169 5.55 -3.29 -16.26
C ARG A 169 6.16 -4.36 -15.37
N LEU A 170 5.55 -5.54 -15.27
CA LEU A 170 6.10 -6.66 -14.51
C LEU A 170 7.48 -7.09 -15.03
N HIS A 171 7.66 -7.11 -16.35
CA HIS A 171 8.97 -7.43 -16.93
C HIS A 171 10.04 -6.41 -16.47
N ARG A 172 9.76 -5.11 -16.56
CA ARG A 172 10.68 -4.05 -16.10
C ARG A 172 10.91 -4.11 -14.58
N ALA A 173 9.86 -4.35 -13.80
CA ALA A 173 9.96 -4.48 -12.34
C ALA A 173 10.87 -5.66 -11.94
N ARG A 174 10.72 -6.82 -12.60
CA ARG A 174 11.61 -7.99 -12.39
C ARG A 174 13.07 -7.68 -12.74
N GLN A 175 13.33 -6.94 -13.82
CA GLN A 175 14.68 -6.54 -14.17
C GLN A 175 15.31 -5.64 -13.10
N LYS A 176 14.56 -4.63 -12.63
CA LYS A 176 15.02 -3.73 -11.56
C LYS A 176 15.25 -4.50 -10.25
N MET A 177 14.33 -5.39 -9.89
CA MET A 177 14.45 -6.23 -8.70
C MET A 177 15.71 -7.10 -8.75
N ARG A 178 15.96 -7.74 -9.90
CA ARG A 178 17.18 -8.52 -10.10
C ARG A 178 18.44 -7.67 -9.94
N GLN A 179 18.46 -6.48 -10.53
CA GLN A 179 19.59 -5.55 -10.39
C GLN A 179 19.79 -5.10 -8.95
N ALA A 180 18.71 -4.82 -8.23
CA ALA A 180 18.76 -4.45 -6.83
C ALA A 180 19.32 -5.57 -5.97
N LEU A 181 18.84 -6.80 -6.12
CA LEU A 181 19.34 -7.98 -5.42
C LEU A 181 20.82 -8.24 -5.73
N GLN A 182 21.26 -8.10 -6.97
CA GLN A 182 22.67 -8.26 -7.36
C GLN A 182 23.60 -7.18 -6.80
N ARG A 183 23.07 -6.01 -6.44
CA ARG A 183 23.84 -4.97 -5.74
C ARG A 183 23.99 -5.27 -4.25
N ILE A 184 22.94 -5.85 -3.64
CA ILE A 184 22.94 -6.24 -2.23
C ILE A 184 23.81 -7.47 -2.03
N ASP A 185 23.67 -8.47 -2.90
CA ASP A 185 24.45 -9.71 -2.89
C ASP A 185 25.04 -9.99 -4.30
N PRO A 186 26.34 -9.66 -4.51
CA PRO A 186 27.00 -9.92 -5.78
C PRO A 186 27.13 -11.39 -6.16
N SER A 187 27.01 -12.34 -5.20
CA SER A 187 27.07 -13.78 -5.47
C SER A 187 25.93 -14.25 -6.37
N LEU A 188 24.80 -13.55 -6.34
CA LEU A 188 23.63 -13.82 -7.19
C LEU A 188 23.88 -13.57 -8.68
N LYS A 189 25.02 -12.98 -9.07
CA LYS A 189 25.44 -12.86 -10.49
C LYS A 189 25.93 -14.17 -11.08
N SER A 190 26.38 -15.10 -10.25
CA SER A 190 27.05 -16.35 -10.67
C SER A 190 26.12 -17.50 -11.01
N GLY A 191 24.81 -17.40 -10.82
CA GLY A 191 23.83 -18.47 -10.98
C GLY A 191 23.29 -18.70 -12.40
N ARG A 192 24.06 -18.41 -13.47
CA ARG A 192 23.76 -18.85 -14.84
C ARG A 192 24.69 -20.01 -15.21
N ARG A 193 24.25 -21.22 -14.91
CA ARG A 193 24.60 -22.40 -15.68
C ARG A 193 23.33 -23.16 -15.98
#